data_cc70815fbd964778199ff70a683e3ccb
#
_entry.id   cc70815fbd964778199ff70a683e3ccb
#
_cell.length_a   1.000
_cell.length_b   1.000
_cell.length_c   1.000
_cell.angle_alpha   90.00
_cell.angle_beta   90.00
_cell.angle_gamma   90.00
#
_symmetry.space_group_name_H-M   'P 1'
#
loop_
_entity.id
_entity.type
_entity.pdbx_description
1 polymer ?
#
loop_
_entity_poly.entity_id
_entity_poly.type
_entity_poly.pdbx_seq_one_letter_code
_entity_poly.pdbx_strand_id
1 'polypeptide(L)'
;MSSEDTLQVQQYGPWAVIAGGSEGVGAEFAALLAQAGLNLVLIARKPGPLQTTANRCREFGVEVRELTADLTSDKSIDEIISATADLEVGLFIYNAGANTHSAEFLDGDLADFQRVIDLNITTMMALTQHYGRAMRDRRRGGILLVGSMAGYLGSVRHTVYGGVKAYGRIFAEGLWLELRDHNVDVLELVLGVTRTPAMERVGLNFDVPGMRVADPAEVAREGLEHLAQGPVHVAGGNGVDVARRNDPDRARVVAGTHRMMQRLLGLD
;
A
#
# COMPACT_ATOMS: atom_id res chain seq x y z
N MET A 1 -8.84 -24.40 10.99
CA MET A 1 -8.98 -23.48 9.84
C MET A 1 -10.45 -23.17 9.67
N SER A 2 -10.82 -21.89 9.64
CA SER A 2 -12.19 -21.46 9.35
C SER A 2 -12.49 -21.62 7.84
N SER A 3 -13.77 -21.55 7.45
CA SER A 3 -14.15 -21.58 6.01
C SER A 3 -13.56 -20.39 5.23
N GLU A 4 -13.30 -19.27 5.90
CA GLU A 4 -12.69 -18.05 5.34
C GLU A 4 -11.19 -18.25 5.05
N ASP A 5 -10.45 -18.93 5.96
CA ASP A 5 -9.03 -19.24 5.76
C ASP A 5 -8.82 -20.14 4.52
N THR A 6 -9.72 -21.10 4.32
CA THR A 6 -9.68 -22.01 3.16
C THR A 6 -9.94 -21.26 1.84
N LEU A 7 -10.84 -20.28 1.84
CA LEU A 7 -11.17 -19.48 0.66
C LEU A 7 -9.98 -18.60 0.23
N GLN A 8 -9.27 -18.00 1.18
CA GLN A 8 -8.09 -17.18 0.89
C GLN A 8 -6.96 -18.00 0.26
N VAL A 9 -6.65 -19.19 0.78
CA VAL A 9 -5.63 -20.07 0.18
C VAL A 9 -6.03 -20.53 -1.21
N GLN A 10 -7.30 -20.88 -1.45
CA GLN A 10 -7.78 -21.29 -2.76
C GLN A 10 -7.73 -20.18 -3.79
N GLN A 11 -8.12 -18.96 -3.43
CA GLN A 11 -8.16 -17.81 -4.33
C GLN A 11 -6.80 -17.14 -4.48
N TYR A 12 -6.06 -16.98 -3.39
CA TYR A 12 -4.88 -16.11 -3.33
C TYR A 12 -3.56 -16.85 -3.05
N GLY A 13 -3.58 -18.16 -2.81
CA GLY A 13 -2.38 -18.95 -2.60
C GLY A 13 -1.76 -19.50 -3.90
N PRO A 14 -0.67 -20.28 -3.79
CA PRO A 14 0.01 -20.63 -2.55
C PRO A 14 0.95 -19.56 -1.98
N TRP A 15 1.37 -18.55 -2.80
CA TRP A 15 2.32 -17.52 -2.41
C TRP A 15 1.70 -16.13 -2.47
N ALA A 16 2.01 -15.32 -1.46
CA ALA A 16 1.77 -13.88 -1.48
C ALA A 16 3.10 -13.11 -1.51
N VAL A 17 3.20 -12.11 -2.37
CA VAL A 17 4.34 -11.18 -2.43
C VAL A 17 3.91 -9.84 -1.83
N ILE A 18 4.67 -9.35 -0.84
CA ILE A 18 4.39 -8.09 -0.15
C ILE A 18 5.57 -7.13 -0.31
N ALA A 19 5.43 -6.15 -1.19
CA ALA A 19 6.36 -5.04 -1.29
C ALA A 19 6.12 -4.05 -0.14
N GLY A 20 7.14 -3.85 0.71
CA GLY A 20 7.03 -3.10 1.96
C GLY A 20 6.52 -3.95 3.14
N GLY A 21 6.92 -5.22 3.22
CA GLY A 21 6.45 -6.20 4.19
C GLY A 21 7.19 -6.24 5.53
N SER A 22 8.04 -5.25 5.86
CA SER A 22 8.92 -5.34 7.05
C SER A 22 8.38 -4.70 8.31
N GLU A 23 7.43 -3.80 8.23
CA GLU A 23 6.89 -3.05 9.39
C GLU A 23 5.50 -2.48 9.09
N GLY A 24 4.79 -2.02 10.14
CA GLY A 24 3.49 -1.37 10.03
C GLY A 24 2.45 -2.24 9.32
N VAL A 25 1.63 -1.64 8.46
CA VAL A 25 0.53 -2.33 7.77
C VAL A 25 1.03 -3.51 6.94
N GLY A 26 2.22 -3.41 6.32
CA GLY A 26 2.80 -4.50 5.54
C GLY A 26 3.19 -5.72 6.38
N ALA A 27 3.70 -5.51 7.59
CA ALA A 27 4.00 -6.59 8.52
C ALA A 27 2.71 -7.25 9.07
N GLU A 28 1.65 -6.48 9.25
CA GLU A 28 0.35 -7.01 9.66
C GLU A 28 -0.34 -7.80 8.54
N PHE A 29 -0.25 -7.35 7.28
CA PHE A 29 -0.64 -8.18 6.13
C PHE A 29 0.10 -9.51 6.12
N ALA A 30 1.43 -9.48 6.31
CA ALA A 30 2.26 -10.67 6.33
C ALA A 30 1.80 -11.66 7.42
N ALA A 31 1.55 -11.17 8.63
CA ALA A 31 1.12 -12.01 9.75
C ALA A 31 -0.27 -12.64 9.51
N LEU A 32 -1.24 -11.86 9.00
CA LEU A 32 -2.59 -12.34 8.70
C LEU A 32 -2.57 -13.41 7.60
N LEU A 33 -1.79 -13.21 6.54
CA LEU A 33 -1.67 -14.17 5.44
C LEU A 33 -0.92 -15.44 5.86
N ALA A 34 0.14 -15.31 6.67
CA ALA A 34 0.83 -16.47 7.26
C ALA A 34 -0.11 -17.28 8.16
N GLN A 35 -0.91 -16.61 9.00
CA GLN A 35 -1.92 -17.26 9.85
C GLN A 35 -2.97 -18.01 9.02
N ALA A 36 -3.33 -17.46 7.84
CA ALA A 36 -4.23 -18.13 6.90
C ALA A 36 -3.57 -19.25 6.10
N GLY A 37 -2.24 -19.49 6.24
CA GLY A 37 -1.51 -20.58 5.62
C GLY A 37 -0.87 -20.26 4.27
N LEU A 38 -0.76 -18.99 3.86
CA LEU A 38 -0.04 -18.61 2.65
C LEU A 38 1.46 -18.50 2.89
N ASN A 39 2.25 -19.01 1.97
CA ASN A 39 3.68 -18.74 1.92
C ASN A 39 3.94 -17.30 1.48
N LEU A 40 5.04 -16.69 1.91
CA LEU A 40 5.28 -15.26 1.76
C LEU A 40 6.62 -14.96 1.09
N VAL A 41 6.61 -13.96 0.23
CA VAL A 41 7.82 -13.23 -0.17
C VAL A 41 7.70 -11.81 0.40
N LEU A 42 8.58 -11.47 1.33
CA LEU A 42 8.61 -10.16 1.96
C LEU A 42 9.74 -9.33 1.37
N ILE A 43 9.42 -8.13 0.88
CA ILE A 43 10.37 -7.24 0.23
C ILE A 43 10.48 -5.95 1.04
N ALA A 44 11.69 -5.56 1.46
CA ALA A 44 11.96 -4.30 2.13
C ALA A 44 13.43 -3.90 2.05
N ARG A 45 13.74 -2.63 2.34
CA ARG A 45 15.12 -2.10 2.29
C ARG A 45 15.97 -2.47 3.51
N LYS A 46 15.34 -2.66 4.67
CA LYS A 46 16.03 -2.85 5.95
C LYS A 46 16.00 -4.33 6.33
N PRO A 47 17.14 -5.04 6.36
CA PRO A 47 17.17 -6.47 6.63
C PRO A 47 16.70 -6.83 8.05
N GLY A 48 17.06 -6.05 9.08
CA GLY A 48 16.68 -6.35 10.47
C GLY A 48 15.17 -6.42 10.70
N PRO A 49 14.39 -5.35 10.44
CA PRO A 49 12.93 -5.39 10.53
C PRO A 49 12.30 -6.45 9.62
N LEU A 50 12.86 -6.68 8.42
CA LEU A 50 12.40 -7.70 7.49
C LEU A 50 12.52 -9.10 8.10
N GLN A 51 13.69 -9.44 8.64
CA GLN A 51 13.92 -10.70 9.32
C GLN A 51 13.01 -10.90 10.54
N THR A 52 12.79 -9.83 11.32
CA THR A 52 11.88 -9.89 12.48
C THR A 52 10.46 -10.28 12.04
N THR A 53 9.93 -9.64 11.01
CA THR A 53 8.61 -9.97 10.45
C THR A 53 8.59 -11.37 9.85
N ALA A 54 9.62 -11.76 9.10
CA ALA A 54 9.71 -13.08 8.52
C ALA A 54 9.71 -14.20 9.59
N ASN A 55 10.47 -14.01 10.68
CA ASN A 55 10.50 -14.96 11.78
C ASN A 55 9.12 -15.10 12.46
N ARG A 56 8.42 -13.99 12.73
CA ARG A 56 7.04 -13.99 13.23
C ARG A 56 6.10 -14.79 12.32
N CYS A 57 6.23 -14.63 11.01
CA CYS A 57 5.39 -15.36 10.05
C CYS A 57 5.72 -16.86 10.00
N ARG A 58 6.99 -17.25 10.11
CA ARG A 58 7.41 -18.67 10.15
C ARG A 58 6.85 -19.43 11.34
N GLU A 59 6.51 -18.76 12.44
CA GLU A 59 5.87 -19.39 13.60
C GLU A 59 4.51 -20.02 13.26
N PHE A 60 3.85 -19.58 12.17
CA PHE A 60 2.62 -20.19 11.66
C PHE A 60 2.84 -21.40 10.74
N GLY A 61 4.10 -21.83 10.52
CA GLY A 61 4.44 -23.03 9.75
C GLY A 61 4.49 -22.83 8.24
N VAL A 62 4.49 -21.58 7.76
CA VAL A 62 4.58 -21.23 6.33
C VAL A 62 6.02 -20.95 5.90
N GLU A 63 6.29 -21.09 4.60
CA GLU A 63 7.57 -20.67 4.02
C GLU A 63 7.60 -19.14 3.86
N VAL A 64 8.76 -18.53 4.17
CA VAL A 64 8.97 -17.09 4.02
C VAL A 64 10.32 -16.83 3.34
N ARG A 65 10.28 -16.20 2.16
CA ARG A 65 11.47 -15.64 1.48
C ARG A 65 11.62 -14.17 1.84
N GLU A 66 12.83 -13.77 2.15
CA GLU A 66 13.19 -12.38 2.43
C GLU A 66 13.99 -11.81 1.26
N LEU A 67 13.53 -10.71 0.68
CA LEU A 67 14.24 -9.98 -0.36
C LEU A 67 14.57 -8.58 0.13
N THR A 68 15.85 -8.33 0.39
CA THR A 68 16.34 -6.98 0.70
C THR A 68 16.54 -6.23 -0.60
N ALA A 69 15.64 -5.29 -0.93
CA ALA A 69 15.69 -4.51 -2.16
C ALA A 69 15.27 -3.07 -1.93
N ASP A 70 15.91 -2.14 -2.62
CA ASP A 70 15.47 -0.76 -2.73
C ASP A 70 14.59 -0.60 -3.98
N LEU A 71 13.29 -0.43 -3.77
CA LEU A 71 12.30 -0.31 -4.84
C LEU A 71 12.44 0.96 -5.70
N THR A 72 13.37 1.86 -5.37
CA THR A 72 13.75 3.00 -6.22
C THR A 72 14.94 2.71 -7.11
N SER A 73 15.55 1.53 -7.01
CA SER A 73 16.68 1.10 -7.82
C SER A 73 16.21 0.50 -9.15
N ASP A 74 16.84 0.88 -10.25
CA ASP A 74 16.55 0.37 -11.60
C ASP A 74 16.66 -1.16 -11.69
N LYS A 75 17.47 -1.80 -10.83
CA LYS A 75 17.69 -3.25 -10.81
C LYS A 75 16.67 -4.02 -9.98
N SER A 76 15.96 -3.34 -9.09
CA SER A 76 15.11 -4.00 -8.10
C SER A 76 13.98 -4.81 -8.73
N ILE A 77 13.43 -4.35 -9.84
CA ILE A 77 12.34 -5.02 -10.55
C ILE A 77 12.81 -6.38 -11.07
N ASP A 78 13.93 -6.42 -11.80
CA ASP A 78 14.49 -7.66 -12.36
C ASP A 78 14.95 -8.63 -11.26
N GLU A 79 15.55 -8.12 -10.18
CA GLU A 79 15.95 -8.91 -9.01
C GLU A 79 14.74 -9.58 -8.34
N ILE A 80 13.65 -8.85 -8.15
CA ILE A 80 12.41 -9.37 -7.55
C ILE A 80 11.76 -10.41 -8.47
N ILE A 81 11.65 -10.12 -9.76
CA ILE A 81 11.09 -11.04 -10.76
C ILE A 81 11.89 -12.34 -10.77
N SER A 82 13.22 -12.25 -10.84
CA SER A 82 14.10 -13.43 -10.84
C SER A 82 13.98 -14.25 -9.56
N ALA A 83 13.91 -13.59 -8.40
CA ALA A 83 13.81 -14.26 -7.10
C ALA A 83 12.45 -14.93 -6.85
N THR A 84 11.44 -14.64 -7.66
CA THR A 84 10.09 -15.20 -7.55
C THR A 84 9.66 -16.02 -8.77
N ALA A 85 10.55 -16.25 -9.73
CA ALA A 85 10.24 -16.89 -11.01
C ALA A 85 9.77 -18.35 -10.88
N ASP A 86 10.16 -19.03 -9.81
CA ASP A 86 9.78 -20.43 -9.50
C ASP A 86 8.48 -20.52 -8.68
N LEU A 87 7.82 -19.39 -8.36
CA LEU A 87 6.67 -19.34 -7.48
C LEU A 87 5.35 -19.10 -8.23
N GLU A 88 4.30 -19.78 -7.80
CA GLU A 88 2.94 -19.39 -8.16
C GLU A 88 2.44 -18.32 -7.20
N VAL A 89 2.62 -17.05 -7.58
CA VAL A 89 2.18 -15.91 -6.77
C VAL A 89 0.68 -15.67 -6.99
N GLY A 90 -0.15 -15.96 -6.00
CA GLY A 90 -1.60 -15.79 -6.03
C GLY A 90 -2.07 -14.45 -5.50
N LEU A 91 -1.28 -13.78 -4.65
CA LEU A 91 -1.58 -12.46 -4.12
C LEU A 91 -0.37 -11.55 -4.25
N PHE A 92 -0.60 -10.35 -4.78
CA PHE A 92 0.40 -9.29 -4.80
C PHE A 92 -0.09 -8.08 -4.00
N ILE A 93 0.64 -7.69 -2.95
CA ILE A 93 0.36 -6.51 -2.14
C ILE A 93 1.47 -5.50 -2.34
N TYR A 94 1.14 -4.35 -2.93
CA TYR A 94 2.05 -3.22 -3.01
C TYR A 94 1.76 -2.24 -1.86
N ASN A 95 2.39 -2.46 -0.72
CA ASN A 95 2.31 -1.60 0.46
C ASN A 95 3.46 -0.58 0.52
N ALA A 96 4.54 -0.81 -0.22
CA ALA A 96 5.63 0.15 -0.33
C ALA A 96 5.15 1.43 -0.99
N GLY A 97 5.28 2.54 -0.30
CA GLY A 97 4.88 3.83 -0.84
C GLY A 97 4.92 4.87 0.27
N ALA A 98 5.83 5.82 0.15
CA ALA A 98 6.01 6.87 1.14
C ALA A 98 6.31 8.20 0.45
N ASN A 99 6.06 9.29 1.17
CA ASN A 99 6.63 10.58 0.82
C ASN A 99 8.08 10.62 1.31
N THR A 100 9.01 10.22 0.46
CA THR A 100 10.45 10.19 0.79
C THR A 100 11.11 11.55 0.69
N HIS A 101 10.43 12.54 0.08
CA HIS A 101 10.91 13.90 -0.08
C HIS A 101 9.75 14.90 0.10
N SER A 102 9.80 15.67 1.20
CA SER A 102 8.78 16.65 1.57
C SER A 102 9.37 18.07 1.46
N ALA A 103 9.17 18.70 0.32
CA ALA A 103 9.61 20.08 0.04
C ALA A 103 8.54 20.84 -0.75
N GLU A 104 8.59 22.17 -0.76
CA GLU A 104 7.85 22.97 -1.73
C GLU A 104 8.39 22.65 -3.14
N PHE A 105 7.49 22.48 -4.10
CA PHE A 105 7.86 21.91 -5.40
C PHE A 105 8.92 22.74 -6.14
N LEU A 106 8.84 24.05 -6.06
CA LEU A 106 9.77 24.93 -6.77
C LEU A 106 11.15 25.05 -6.09
N ASP A 107 11.25 24.65 -4.82
CA ASP A 107 12.50 24.69 -4.03
C ASP A 107 13.14 23.31 -3.84
N GLY A 108 12.42 22.24 -4.19
CA GLY A 108 12.88 20.87 -4.02
C GLY A 108 13.72 20.37 -5.21
N ASP A 109 14.54 19.36 -4.95
CA ASP A 109 15.32 18.69 -5.99
C ASP A 109 14.42 17.78 -6.85
N LEU A 110 14.48 17.93 -8.16
CA LEU A 110 13.69 17.14 -9.11
C LEU A 110 14.04 15.63 -9.04
N ALA A 111 15.30 15.28 -8.78
CA ALA A 111 15.71 13.89 -8.64
C ALA A 111 15.12 13.23 -7.38
N ASP A 112 14.95 14.01 -6.30
CA ASP A 112 14.26 13.51 -5.10
C ASP A 112 12.77 13.29 -5.35
N PHE A 113 12.13 14.20 -6.09
CA PHE A 113 10.73 14.00 -6.52
C PHE A 113 10.59 12.81 -7.47
N GLN A 114 11.58 12.59 -8.37
CA GLN A 114 11.57 11.43 -9.24
C GLN A 114 11.61 10.13 -8.43
N ARG A 115 12.42 10.04 -7.37
CA ARG A 115 12.41 8.88 -6.47
C ARG A 115 11.06 8.62 -5.79
N VAL A 116 10.28 9.67 -5.51
CA VAL A 116 8.89 9.50 -5.03
C VAL A 116 8.02 8.88 -6.12
N ILE A 117 8.18 9.29 -7.38
CA ILE A 117 7.47 8.73 -8.53
C ILE A 117 7.88 7.27 -8.75
N ASP A 118 9.18 6.97 -8.75
CA ASP A 118 9.70 5.62 -8.98
C ASP A 118 9.18 4.63 -7.94
N LEU A 119 9.20 5.02 -6.66
CA LEU A 119 8.66 4.18 -5.59
C LEU A 119 7.14 3.97 -5.69
N ASN A 120 6.38 5.00 -6.02
CA ASN A 120 4.91 4.95 -5.92
C ASN A 120 4.22 4.62 -7.25
N ILE A 121 4.89 4.77 -8.39
CA ILE A 121 4.32 4.54 -9.73
C ILE A 121 5.14 3.51 -10.51
N THR A 122 6.39 3.81 -10.84
CA THR A 122 7.19 3.02 -11.80
C THR A 122 7.30 1.56 -11.35
N THR A 123 7.78 1.33 -10.14
CA THR A 123 7.97 -0.03 -9.61
C THR A 123 6.63 -0.72 -9.32
N MET A 124 5.65 0.03 -8.80
CA MET A 124 4.29 -0.50 -8.60
C MET A 124 3.70 -1.03 -9.91
N MET A 125 3.75 -0.25 -10.98
CA MET A 125 3.23 -0.65 -12.30
C MET A 125 3.94 -1.89 -12.84
N ALA A 126 5.26 -1.91 -12.81
CA ALA A 126 6.06 -3.00 -13.36
C ALA A 126 5.78 -4.34 -12.65
N LEU A 127 5.78 -4.34 -11.32
CA LEU A 127 5.49 -5.55 -10.54
C LEU A 127 4.02 -5.97 -10.65
N THR A 128 3.09 -5.00 -10.68
CA THR A 128 1.67 -5.28 -10.92
C THR A 128 1.45 -5.93 -12.28
N GLN A 129 2.11 -5.43 -13.34
CA GLN A 129 2.01 -6.03 -14.67
C GLN A 129 2.58 -7.46 -14.69
N HIS A 130 3.73 -7.67 -14.05
CA HIS A 130 4.37 -8.98 -14.00
C HIS A 130 3.47 -10.03 -13.33
N TYR A 131 3.05 -9.80 -12.10
CA TYR A 131 2.21 -10.76 -11.37
C TYR A 131 0.79 -10.85 -11.93
N GLY A 132 0.22 -9.72 -12.34
CA GLY A 132 -1.13 -9.63 -12.89
C GLY A 132 -1.31 -10.42 -14.19
N ARG A 133 -0.30 -10.47 -15.07
CA ARG A 133 -0.33 -11.32 -16.26
C ARG A 133 -0.48 -12.79 -15.91
N ALA A 134 0.34 -13.31 -15.01
CA ALA A 134 0.27 -14.70 -14.57
C ALA A 134 -1.08 -15.01 -13.87
N MET A 135 -1.60 -14.09 -13.04
CA MET A 135 -2.91 -14.22 -12.39
C MET A 135 -4.05 -14.23 -13.42
N ARG A 136 -4.04 -13.32 -14.38
CA ARG A 136 -5.02 -13.27 -15.47
C ARG A 136 -5.05 -14.56 -16.29
N ASP A 137 -3.88 -15.06 -16.68
CA ASP A 137 -3.76 -16.23 -17.56
C ASP A 137 -4.28 -17.51 -16.88
N ARG A 138 -4.08 -17.66 -15.57
CA ARG A 138 -4.65 -18.77 -14.78
C ARG A 138 -6.05 -18.49 -14.21
N ARG A 139 -6.60 -17.28 -14.45
CA ARG A 139 -7.93 -16.84 -13.99
C ARG A 139 -8.12 -16.97 -12.46
N ARG A 140 -7.09 -16.61 -11.71
CA ARG A 140 -7.10 -16.68 -10.24
C ARG A 140 -6.03 -15.79 -9.65
N GLY A 141 -6.39 -14.99 -8.63
CA GLY A 141 -5.45 -14.18 -7.87
C GLY A 141 -6.06 -12.90 -7.33
N GLY A 142 -5.20 -12.08 -6.72
CA GLY A 142 -5.57 -10.78 -6.19
C GLY A 142 -4.42 -9.78 -6.21
N ILE A 143 -4.75 -8.51 -6.37
CA ILE A 143 -3.82 -7.38 -6.35
C ILE A 143 -4.36 -6.34 -5.37
N LEU A 144 -3.58 -6.05 -4.32
CA LEU A 144 -3.91 -5.01 -3.35
C LEU A 144 -2.86 -3.91 -3.40
N LEU A 145 -3.29 -2.70 -3.73
CA LEU A 145 -2.45 -1.51 -3.80
C LEU A 145 -2.76 -0.61 -2.59
N VAL A 146 -1.74 -0.23 -1.83
CA VAL A 146 -1.94 0.62 -0.66
C VAL A 146 -1.88 2.09 -1.07
N GLY A 147 -3.05 2.70 -1.06
CA GLY A 147 -3.31 4.10 -1.35
C GLY A 147 -3.21 5.02 -0.12
N SER A 148 -3.64 6.25 -0.28
CA SER A 148 -3.66 7.26 0.77
C SER A 148 -4.73 8.30 0.53
N MET A 149 -5.31 8.83 1.60
CA MET A 149 -6.16 10.03 1.55
C MET A 149 -5.44 11.27 0.96
N ALA A 150 -4.10 11.24 0.88
CA ALA A 150 -3.32 12.27 0.19
C ALA A 150 -3.62 12.33 -1.31
N GLY A 151 -4.10 11.24 -1.92
CA GLY A 151 -4.54 11.20 -3.32
C GLY A 151 -5.85 11.93 -3.62
N TYR A 152 -6.56 12.41 -2.61
CA TYR A 152 -7.85 13.11 -2.76
C TYR A 152 -7.75 14.62 -2.59
N LEU A 153 -6.63 15.13 -2.10
CA LEU A 153 -6.48 16.57 -1.84
C LEU A 153 -5.03 17.02 -1.97
N GLY A 154 -4.80 18.10 -2.71
CA GLY A 154 -3.50 18.78 -2.78
C GLY A 154 -3.09 19.37 -1.42
N SER A 155 -1.82 19.26 -1.07
CA SER A 155 -1.26 19.79 0.17
C SER A 155 0.12 20.36 -0.06
N VAL A 156 0.45 21.45 0.64
CA VAL A 156 1.79 22.07 0.61
C VAL A 156 2.84 21.02 0.98
N ARG A 157 3.98 21.02 0.29
CA ARG A 157 5.11 20.10 0.46
C ARG A 157 4.81 18.62 0.14
N HIS A 158 3.58 18.30 -0.29
CA HIS A 158 3.15 16.97 -0.70
C HIS A 158 2.63 16.93 -2.14
N THR A 159 2.97 17.93 -2.96
CA THR A 159 2.47 18.10 -4.33
C THR A 159 2.67 16.84 -5.17
N VAL A 160 3.90 16.32 -5.22
CA VAL A 160 4.21 15.10 -5.97
C VAL A 160 3.59 13.87 -5.31
N TYR A 161 3.71 13.75 -3.98
CA TYR A 161 3.15 12.61 -3.25
C TYR A 161 1.63 12.49 -3.40
N GLY A 162 0.90 13.60 -3.30
CA GLY A 162 -0.55 13.62 -3.56
C GLY A 162 -0.87 13.17 -4.98
N GLY A 163 -0.09 13.64 -5.96
CA GLY A 163 -0.23 13.25 -7.37
C GLY A 163 -0.03 11.76 -7.61
N VAL A 164 1.03 11.15 -7.05
CA VAL A 164 1.28 9.71 -7.22
C VAL A 164 0.23 8.84 -6.52
N LYS A 165 -0.33 9.29 -5.39
CA LYS A 165 -1.41 8.58 -4.71
C LYS A 165 -2.76 8.72 -5.44
N ALA A 166 -3.02 9.83 -6.10
CA ALA A 166 -4.18 9.97 -7.00
C ALA A 166 -4.05 9.07 -8.23
N TYR A 167 -2.83 8.94 -8.79
CA TYR A 167 -2.54 7.99 -9.86
C TYR A 167 -2.89 6.55 -9.45
N GLY A 168 -2.45 6.10 -8.27
CA GLY A 168 -2.70 4.73 -7.78
C GLY A 168 -4.19 4.38 -7.77
N ARG A 169 -5.04 5.31 -7.35
CA ARG A 169 -6.49 5.11 -7.33
C ARG A 169 -7.08 4.91 -8.73
N ILE A 170 -6.79 5.81 -9.66
CA ILE A 170 -7.30 5.69 -11.03
C ILE A 170 -6.76 4.45 -11.73
N PHE A 171 -5.49 4.11 -11.47
CA PHE A 171 -4.86 2.89 -11.97
C PHE A 171 -5.57 1.63 -11.45
N ALA A 172 -5.89 1.57 -10.16
CA ALA A 172 -6.60 0.44 -9.56
C ALA A 172 -8.02 0.29 -10.13
N GLU A 173 -8.76 1.40 -10.31
CA GLU A 173 -10.09 1.40 -10.91
C GLU A 173 -10.06 0.83 -12.35
N GLY A 174 -9.09 1.27 -13.18
CA GLY A 174 -8.91 0.76 -14.54
C GLY A 174 -8.53 -0.72 -14.55
N LEU A 175 -7.56 -1.12 -13.74
CA LEU A 175 -7.09 -2.49 -13.65
C LEU A 175 -8.17 -3.45 -13.15
N TRP A 176 -9.02 -3.01 -12.21
CA TRP A 176 -10.17 -3.78 -11.76
C TRP A 176 -11.14 -4.08 -12.91
N LEU A 177 -11.45 -3.09 -13.77
CA LEU A 177 -12.28 -3.30 -14.96
C LEU A 177 -11.66 -4.32 -15.93
N GLU A 178 -10.33 -4.28 -16.12
CA GLU A 178 -9.62 -5.19 -17.01
C GLU A 178 -9.56 -6.63 -16.48
N LEU A 179 -9.52 -6.82 -15.16
CA LEU A 179 -9.25 -8.13 -14.54
C LEU A 179 -10.47 -8.83 -13.93
N ARG A 180 -11.58 -8.15 -13.69
CA ARG A 180 -12.78 -8.72 -13.06
C ARG A 180 -13.36 -9.92 -13.81
N ASP A 181 -13.34 -9.89 -15.16
CA ASP A 181 -13.84 -10.98 -15.99
C ASP A 181 -12.83 -12.15 -16.10
N HIS A 182 -11.64 -11.96 -15.51
CA HIS A 182 -10.60 -12.98 -15.38
C HIS A 182 -10.51 -13.60 -13.99
N ASN A 183 -11.47 -13.33 -13.10
CA ASN A 183 -11.47 -13.80 -11.72
C ASN A 183 -10.19 -13.42 -10.94
N VAL A 184 -9.72 -12.19 -11.16
CA VAL A 184 -8.62 -11.58 -10.42
C VAL A 184 -9.12 -10.34 -9.72
N ASP A 185 -9.05 -10.34 -8.39
CA ASP A 185 -9.51 -9.24 -7.58
C ASP A 185 -8.49 -8.10 -7.56
N VAL A 186 -8.97 -6.86 -7.61
CA VAL A 186 -8.13 -5.68 -7.53
C VAL A 186 -8.73 -4.70 -6.53
N LEU A 187 -7.91 -4.24 -5.56
CA LEU A 187 -8.31 -3.26 -4.57
C LEU A 187 -7.23 -2.20 -4.36
N GLU A 188 -7.60 -0.92 -4.40
CA GLU A 188 -6.83 0.11 -3.71
C GLU A 188 -7.37 0.28 -2.30
N LEU A 189 -6.53 0.01 -1.29
CA LEU A 189 -6.82 0.28 0.11
C LEU A 189 -6.33 1.68 0.49
N VAL A 190 -7.25 2.62 0.64
CA VAL A 190 -6.93 4.03 0.94
C VAL A 190 -6.77 4.23 2.44
N LEU A 191 -5.56 4.55 2.87
CA LEU A 191 -5.23 4.79 4.26
C LEU A 191 -5.37 6.26 4.65
N GLY A 192 -5.91 6.48 5.86
CA GLY A 192 -5.74 7.72 6.61
C GLY A 192 -4.44 7.70 7.43
N VAL A 193 -4.40 8.51 8.49
CA VAL A 193 -3.29 8.46 9.45
C VAL A 193 -3.32 7.12 10.16
N THR A 194 -2.24 6.36 10.06
CA THR A 194 -2.07 5.03 10.67
C THR A 194 -0.84 5.02 11.55
N ARG A 195 -0.95 4.51 12.78
CA ARG A 195 0.17 4.46 13.73
C ARG A 195 1.16 3.38 13.31
N THR A 196 2.19 3.78 12.59
CA THR A 196 3.24 2.88 12.11
C THR A 196 4.61 3.34 12.58
N PRO A 197 5.60 2.45 12.71
CA PRO A 197 6.98 2.83 13.03
C PRO A 197 7.56 3.87 12.08
N ALA A 198 7.14 3.88 10.82
CA ALA A 198 7.55 4.90 9.84
C ALA A 198 7.02 6.29 10.21
N MET A 199 5.76 6.39 10.62
CA MET A 199 5.15 7.67 11.04
C MET A 199 5.71 8.16 12.38
N GLU A 200 6.05 7.26 13.30
CA GLU A 200 6.74 7.61 14.54
C GLU A 200 8.14 8.18 14.28
N ARG A 201 8.90 7.58 13.38
CA ARG A 201 10.25 8.06 13.00
C ARG A 201 10.26 9.45 12.35
N VAL A 202 9.20 9.84 11.66
CA VAL A 202 9.08 11.21 11.12
C VAL A 202 8.50 12.20 12.14
N GLY A 203 8.24 11.77 13.37
CA GLY A 203 7.79 12.63 14.46
C GLY A 203 6.33 13.07 14.35
N LEU A 204 5.48 12.28 13.68
CA LEU A 204 4.06 12.61 13.58
C LEU A 204 3.42 12.60 14.98
N ASN A 205 2.81 13.72 15.36
CA ASN A 205 2.02 13.78 16.59
C ASN A 205 0.65 13.13 16.36
N PHE A 206 0.42 11.99 17.00
CA PHE A 206 -0.85 11.26 16.93
C PHE A 206 -1.92 11.78 17.92
N ASP A 207 -1.55 12.64 18.85
CA ASP A 207 -2.43 13.12 19.92
C ASP A 207 -3.11 14.44 19.55
N VAL A 208 -3.13 14.80 18.27
CA VAL A 208 -3.81 16.01 17.76
C VAL A 208 -5.33 15.84 17.95
N PRO A 209 -6.03 16.74 18.66
CA PRO A 209 -7.48 16.63 18.87
C PRO A 209 -8.25 16.54 17.55
N GLY A 210 -9.13 15.54 17.45
CA GLY A 210 -9.93 15.30 16.23
C GLY A 210 -9.22 14.56 15.10
N MET A 211 -7.95 14.20 15.25
CA MET A 211 -7.25 13.33 14.32
C MET A 211 -7.70 11.87 14.54
N ARG A 212 -8.17 11.24 13.48
CA ARG A 212 -8.45 9.81 13.50
C ARG A 212 -7.15 9.05 13.17
N VAL A 213 -6.70 8.23 14.12
CA VAL A 213 -5.49 7.41 13.97
C VAL A 213 -5.91 5.95 13.95
N ALA A 214 -5.62 5.26 12.86
CA ALA A 214 -5.95 3.85 12.70
C ALA A 214 -4.85 2.93 13.24
N ASP A 215 -5.23 1.75 13.69
CA ASP A 215 -4.33 0.65 14.03
C ASP A 215 -3.90 -0.09 12.76
N PRO A 216 -2.59 -0.40 12.56
CA PRO A 216 -2.11 -1.08 11.36
C PRO A 216 -2.67 -2.49 11.18
N ALA A 217 -2.96 -3.23 12.26
CA ALA A 217 -3.54 -4.57 12.16
C ALA A 217 -5.01 -4.53 11.75
N GLU A 218 -5.77 -3.55 12.24
CA GLU A 218 -7.16 -3.32 11.82
C GLU A 218 -7.21 -2.93 10.33
N VAL A 219 -6.35 -2.02 9.90
CA VAL A 219 -6.25 -1.60 8.48
C VAL A 219 -5.89 -2.77 7.56
N ALA A 220 -4.93 -3.60 7.96
CA ALA A 220 -4.53 -4.77 7.17
C ALA A 220 -5.69 -5.79 7.06
N ARG A 221 -6.39 -6.06 8.15
CA ARG A 221 -7.57 -6.95 8.16
C ARG A 221 -8.66 -6.42 7.25
N GLU A 222 -9.03 -5.13 7.41
CA GLU A 222 -10.04 -4.45 6.60
C GLU A 222 -9.70 -4.52 5.10
N GLY A 223 -8.41 -4.38 4.73
CA GLY A 223 -7.94 -4.53 3.36
C GLY A 223 -8.14 -5.93 2.78
N LEU A 224 -7.84 -6.97 3.55
CA LEU A 224 -8.02 -8.36 3.11
C LEU A 224 -9.51 -8.74 3.02
N GLU A 225 -10.34 -8.29 3.97
CA GLU A 225 -11.78 -8.53 3.97
C GLU A 225 -12.50 -7.89 2.77
N HIS A 226 -11.99 -6.76 2.26
CA HIS A 226 -12.58 -6.03 1.14
C HIS A 226 -11.91 -6.29 -0.21
N LEU A 227 -10.88 -7.15 -0.28
CA LEU A 227 -10.12 -7.37 -1.51
C LEU A 227 -11.02 -7.80 -2.69
N ALA A 228 -11.96 -8.70 -2.45
CA ALA A 228 -12.90 -9.16 -3.47
C ALA A 228 -14.03 -8.14 -3.81
N GLN A 229 -14.08 -7.02 -3.09
CA GLN A 229 -15.13 -6.00 -3.23
C GLN A 229 -14.63 -4.72 -3.93
N GLY A 230 -13.43 -4.76 -4.53
CA GLY A 230 -12.80 -3.60 -5.20
C GLY A 230 -13.76 -2.75 -6.07
N PRO A 231 -13.29 -1.68 -6.67
CA PRO A 231 -11.87 -1.30 -6.88
C PRO A 231 -11.22 -0.49 -5.77
N VAL A 232 -11.98 0.16 -4.87
CA VAL A 232 -11.43 1.08 -3.85
C VAL A 232 -12.14 0.87 -2.52
N HIS A 233 -11.36 0.74 -1.44
CA HIS A 233 -11.87 0.74 -0.07
C HIS A 233 -11.14 1.79 0.78
N VAL A 234 -11.88 2.59 1.55
CA VAL A 234 -11.33 3.64 2.43
C VAL A 234 -11.32 3.13 3.86
N ALA A 235 -10.16 2.75 4.34
CA ALA A 235 -9.98 2.13 5.65
C ALA A 235 -10.19 3.09 6.83
N GLY A 236 -10.44 2.50 8.00
CA GLY A 236 -10.47 3.20 9.29
C GLY A 236 -11.63 4.19 9.40
N GLY A 237 -12.74 3.96 8.69
CA GLY A 237 -13.93 4.81 8.74
C GLY A 237 -13.75 6.23 8.15
N ASN A 238 -12.74 6.44 7.30
CA ASN A 238 -12.43 7.74 6.70
C ASN A 238 -13.29 8.10 5.47
N GLY A 239 -14.29 7.30 5.10
CA GLY A 239 -15.10 7.49 3.90
C GLY A 239 -15.79 8.86 3.81
N VAL A 240 -16.31 9.38 4.94
CA VAL A 240 -16.93 10.72 4.98
C VAL A 240 -15.90 11.82 4.67
N ASP A 241 -14.68 11.69 5.16
CA ASP A 241 -13.62 12.68 4.91
C ASP A 241 -13.15 12.64 3.46
N VAL A 242 -13.07 11.46 2.86
CA VAL A 242 -12.80 11.28 1.44
C VAL A 242 -13.91 11.89 0.58
N ALA A 243 -15.18 11.67 0.93
CA ALA A 243 -16.31 12.27 0.21
C ALA A 243 -16.25 13.82 0.23
N ARG A 244 -15.92 14.41 1.38
CA ARG A 244 -15.73 15.86 1.50
C ARG A 244 -14.57 16.38 0.65
N ARG A 245 -13.47 15.62 0.52
CA ARG A 245 -12.32 15.99 -0.30
C ARG A 245 -12.61 15.93 -1.81
N ASN A 246 -13.65 15.23 -2.23
CA ASN A 246 -14.09 15.15 -3.63
C ASN A 246 -15.06 16.27 -4.06
N ASP A 247 -15.35 17.25 -3.22
CA ASP A 247 -16.20 18.38 -3.57
C ASP A 247 -15.69 19.12 -4.81
N PRO A 248 -16.55 19.44 -5.78
CA PRO A 248 -16.15 20.09 -7.04
C PRO A 248 -15.57 21.51 -6.86
N ASP A 249 -15.89 22.21 -5.78
CA ASP A 249 -15.24 23.48 -5.45
C ASP A 249 -13.85 23.23 -4.86
N ARG A 250 -12.92 22.89 -5.74
CA ARG A 250 -11.56 22.51 -5.37
C ARG A 250 -10.80 23.58 -4.62
N ALA A 251 -10.93 24.85 -5.05
CA ALA A 251 -10.24 25.95 -4.39
C ALA A 251 -10.69 26.11 -2.93
N ARG A 252 -11.98 26.04 -2.66
CA ARG A 252 -12.55 26.12 -1.30
C ARG A 252 -12.07 24.98 -0.42
N VAL A 253 -12.13 23.74 -0.94
CA VAL A 253 -11.77 22.54 -0.16
C VAL A 253 -10.29 22.52 0.15
N VAL A 254 -9.43 22.76 -0.86
CA VAL A 254 -7.97 22.76 -0.67
C VAL A 254 -7.54 23.85 0.30
N ALA A 255 -7.97 25.09 0.09
CA ALA A 255 -7.61 26.20 0.96
C ALA A 255 -8.22 26.06 2.37
N GLY A 256 -9.45 25.55 2.47
CA GLY A 256 -10.12 25.30 3.76
C GLY A 256 -9.40 24.25 4.59
N THR A 257 -9.04 23.14 3.97
CA THR A 257 -8.30 22.06 4.67
C THR A 257 -6.90 22.52 5.07
N HIS A 258 -6.21 23.28 4.21
CA HIS A 258 -4.90 23.81 4.53
C HIS A 258 -4.94 24.72 5.77
N ARG A 259 -5.85 25.69 5.83
CA ARG A 259 -6.03 26.56 7.02
C ARG A 259 -6.36 25.76 8.27
N MET A 260 -7.22 24.75 8.17
CA MET A 260 -7.54 23.88 9.30
C MET A 260 -6.29 23.16 9.82
N MET A 261 -5.47 22.61 8.93
CA MET A 261 -4.23 21.91 9.31
C MET A 261 -3.20 22.86 9.94
N GLN A 262 -3.04 24.09 9.42
CA GLN A 262 -2.16 25.09 10.02
C GLN A 262 -2.55 25.39 11.47
N ARG A 263 -3.84 25.61 11.74
CA ARG A 263 -4.35 25.84 13.10
C ARG A 263 -4.10 24.63 14.02
N LEU A 264 -4.36 23.41 13.54
CA LEU A 264 -4.14 22.20 14.32
C LEU A 264 -2.67 21.98 14.68
N LEU A 265 -1.76 22.45 13.82
CA LEU A 265 -0.31 22.32 14.02
C LEU A 265 0.31 23.57 14.72
N GLY A 266 -0.49 24.59 15.04
CA GLY A 266 -0.02 25.81 15.66
C GLY A 266 0.93 26.63 14.77
N LEU A 267 0.71 26.61 13.45
CA LEU A 267 1.52 27.28 12.42
C LEU A 267 0.85 28.56 11.89
N ASP A 268 -0.20 29.05 12.54
CA ASP A 268 -0.89 30.32 12.21
C ASP A 268 -0.11 31.54 12.74
#